data_814f72188a35be29dd0f4f04a43e8126
#
_entry.id   814f72188a35be29dd0f4f04a43e8126
#
_cell.length_a   1.000
_cell.length_b   1.000
_cell.length_c   1.000
_cell.angle_alpha   90.00
_cell.angle_beta   90.00
_cell.angle_gamma   90.00
#
_symmetry.space_group_name_H-M   'P 1'
#
loop_
_entity.id
_entity.type
_entity.pdbx_description
1 polymer ?
#
loop_
_entity_poly.entity_id
_entity_poly.type
_entity_poly.pdbx_seq_one_letter_code
_entity_poly.pdbx_strand_id
1 'polypeptide(L)'
;KLKESFPELKIIINGGIKTKEDCLVHLQNVDGVMLGREAYDNPLIIAEIDNMIFSEKKVCLTRSEILKRLSPYIQNELENGAKLFHITRHLMGLFKGFDGAKNLRKSLVSLNNEINSIDKFEFLVKKVIA
;
A
#
# COMPACT_ATOMS: atom_id res chain seq x y z
N LYS A 1 -14.91 -27.03 -4.45
CA LYS A 1 -15.33 -28.02 -3.41
C LYS A 1 -16.08 -27.37 -2.25
N LEU A 2 -15.41 -26.49 -1.40
CA LEU A 2 -16.10 -25.91 -0.23
C LEU A 2 -17.30 -25.03 -0.64
N LYS A 3 -17.14 -24.14 -1.62
CA LYS A 3 -18.22 -23.27 -2.13
C LYS A 3 -19.33 -24.06 -2.83
N GLU A 4 -19.00 -25.16 -3.48
CA GLU A 4 -19.99 -26.08 -4.07
C GLU A 4 -20.80 -26.82 -3.00
N SER A 5 -20.15 -27.20 -1.89
CA SER A 5 -20.81 -27.88 -0.77
C SER A 5 -21.65 -26.95 0.10
N PHE A 6 -21.31 -25.68 0.14
CA PHE A 6 -21.97 -24.65 0.97
C PHE A 6 -22.17 -23.37 0.15
N PRO A 7 -23.07 -23.38 -0.83
CA PRO A 7 -23.25 -22.25 -1.75
C PRO A 7 -23.77 -20.99 -1.08
N GLU A 8 -24.44 -21.11 0.06
CA GLU A 8 -24.99 -20.00 0.85
C GLU A 8 -23.94 -19.25 1.66
N LEU A 9 -22.78 -19.86 1.91
CA LEU A 9 -21.71 -19.23 2.67
C LEU A 9 -20.89 -18.26 1.80
N LYS A 10 -20.57 -17.11 2.35
CA LYS A 10 -19.56 -16.22 1.77
C LYS A 10 -18.17 -16.75 2.09
N ILE A 11 -17.46 -17.19 1.07
CA ILE A 11 -16.13 -17.77 1.20
C ILE A 11 -15.08 -16.79 0.63
N ILE A 12 -14.14 -16.40 1.48
CA ILE A 12 -13.03 -15.54 1.14
C ILE A 12 -11.75 -16.36 1.28
N ILE A 13 -11.02 -16.51 0.18
CA ILE A 13 -9.72 -17.20 0.20
C ILE A 13 -8.62 -16.28 0.70
N ASN A 14 -7.75 -16.84 1.55
CA ASN A 14 -6.56 -16.17 2.06
C ASN A 14 -5.34 -17.08 1.88
N GLY A 15 -4.27 -16.52 1.35
CA GLY A 15 -2.96 -17.16 1.25
C GLY A 15 -2.44 -17.28 -0.17
N GLY A 16 -1.17 -16.94 -0.35
CA GLY A 16 -0.43 -17.11 -1.58
C GLY A 16 -0.78 -16.19 -2.75
N ILE A 17 -1.77 -15.32 -2.63
CA ILE A 17 -2.21 -14.40 -3.67
C ILE A 17 -1.22 -13.25 -3.78
N LYS A 18 -0.59 -13.09 -4.95
CA LYS A 18 0.49 -12.12 -5.20
C LYS A 18 0.26 -11.23 -6.41
N THR A 19 -0.65 -11.61 -7.29
CA THR A 19 -0.92 -10.90 -8.54
C THR A 19 -2.41 -10.63 -8.70
N LYS A 20 -2.75 -9.69 -9.57
CA LYS A 20 -4.15 -9.44 -9.94
C LYS A 20 -4.75 -10.63 -10.70
N GLU A 21 -3.93 -11.34 -11.46
CA GLU A 21 -4.32 -12.56 -12.17
C GLU A 21 -4.70 -13.67 -11.18
N ASP A 22 -3.93 -13.86 -10.10
CA ASP A 22 -4.30 -14.80 -9.02
C ASP A 22 -5.66 -14.46 -8.43
N CYS A 23 -5.94 -13.17 -8.22
CA CYS A 23 -7.24 -12.72 -7.72
C CYS A 23 -8.37 -13.13 -8.65
N LEU A 24 -8.23 -12.90 -9.96
CA LEU A 24 -9.26 -13.27 -10.94
C LEU A 24 -9.52 -14.78 -10.98
N VAL A 25 -8.46 -15.59 -10.97
CA VAL A 25 -8.58 -17.05 -10.95
C VAL A 25 -9.36 -17.53 -9.73
N HIS A 26 -9.06 -16.98 -8.56
CA HIS A 26 -9.75 -17.35 -7.33
C HIS A 26 -11.20 -16.86 -7.30
N LEU A 27 -11.48 -15.64 -7.77
CA LEU A 27 -12.83 -15.07 -7.80
C LEU A 27 -13.81 -15.83 -8.71
N GLN A 28 -13.33 -16.69 -9.60
CA GLN A 28 -14.18 -17.61 -10.36
C GLN A 28 -14.82 -18.70 -9.47
N ASN A 29 -14.25 -18.97 -8.30
CA ASN A 29 -14.64 -20.12 -7.46
C ASN A 29 -15.04 -19.74 -6.03
N VAL A 30 -14.81 -18.49 -5.61
CA VAL A 30 -15.10 -17.98 -4.26
C VAL A 30 -15.62 -16.54 -4.32
N ASP A 31 -16.22 -16.07 -3.23
CA ASP A 31 -16.87 -14.77 -3.17
C ASP A 31 -15.90 -13.60 -2.93
N GLY A 32 -14.68 -13.91 -2.52
CA GLY A 32 -13.69 -12.88 -2.27
C GLY A 32 -12.28 -13.42 -2.12
N VAL A 33 -11.31 -12.51 -2.24
CA VAL A 33 -9.89 -12.78 -2.04
C VAL A 33 -9.32 -11.82 -1.00
N MET A 34 -8.39 -12.31 -0.18
CA MET A 34 -7.70 -11.52 0.82
C MET A 34 -6.21 -11.46 0.49
N LEU A 35 -5.71 -10.25 0.32
CA LEU A 35 -4.28 -9.98 0.16
C LEU A 35 -3.72 -9.48 1.49
N GLY A 36 -2.80 -10.26 2.08
CA GLY A 36 -2.10 -9.88 3.30
C GLY A 36 -0.73 -9.27 3.00
N ARG A 37 0.28 -10.11 2.96
CA ARG A 37 1.68 -9.69 2.77
C ARG A 37 1.92 -8.90 1.50
N GLU A 38 1.30 -9.29 0.39
CA GLU A 38 1.48 -8.58 -0.87
C GLU A 38 0.93 -7.15 -0.81
N ALA A 39 -0.21 -6.92 -0.17
CA ALA A 39 -0.75 -5.57 0.02
C ALA A 39 0.17 -4.68 0.85
N TYR A 40 0.93 -5.26 1.78
CA TYR A 40 1.93 -4.54 2.58
C TYR A 40 3.23 -4.30 1.81
N ASP A 41 3.67 -5.32 1.07
CA ASP A 41 4.93 -5.29 0.32
C ASP A 41 4.84 -4.51 -0.99
N ASN A 42 3.66 -4.44 -1.60
CA ASN A 42 3.34 -3.74 -2.84
C ASN A 42 1.93 -3.11 -2.75
N PRO A 43 1.74 -2.01 -2.02
CA PRO A 43 0.42 -1.41 -1.82
C PRO A 43 -0.29 -0.99 -3.11
N LEU A 44 0.45 -0.72 -4.20
CA LEU A 44 -0.13 -0.32 -5.48
C LEU A 44 -0.97 -1.42 -6.12
N ILE A 45 -0.74 -2.69 -5.77
CA ILE A 45 -1.53 -3.83 -6.27
C ILE A 45 -3.02 -3.66 -5.94
N ILE A 46 -3.35 -3.03 -4.81
CA ILE A 46 -4.75 -2.80 -4.43
C ILE A 46 -5.45 -1.89 -5.44
N ALA A 47 -4.78 -0.81 -5.88
CA ALA A 47 -5.33 0.09 -6.88
C ALA A 47 -5.48 -0.60 -8.26
N GLU A 48 -4.54 -1.47 -8.62
CA GLU A 48 -4.61 -2.25 -9.86
C GLU A 48 -5.79 -3.23 -9.83
N ILE A 49 -5.99 -3.92 -8.71
CA ILE A 49 -7.11 -4.86 -8.52
C ILE A 49 -8.45 -4.13 -8.49
N ASP A 50 -8.54 -3.00 -7.81
CA ASP A 50 -9.76 -2.19 -7.73
C ASP A 50 -10.23 -1.77 -9.13
N ASN A 51 -9.32 -1.25 -9.95
CA ASN A 51 -9.60 -0.89 -11.33
C ASN A 51 -10.04 -2.08 -12.20
N MET A 52 -9.46 -3.24 -11.96
CA MET A 52 -9.74 -4.44 -12.75
C MET A 52 -11.10 -5.07 -12.40
N ILE A 53 -11.45 -5.12 -11.11
CA ILE A 53 -12.66 -5.79 -10.63
C ILE A 53 -13.88 -4.88 -10.80
N PHE A 54 -13.77 -3.60 -10.47
CA PHE A 54 -14.92 -2.71 -10.43
C PHE A 54 -15.12 -1.90 -11.70
N SER A 55 -14.28 -2.10 -12.72
CA SER A 55 -14.41 -1.52 -14.09
C SER A 55 -14.69 -0.01 -14.12
N GLU A 56 -14.64 0.66 -12.99
CA GLU A 56 -14.69 2.10 -12.92
C GLU A 56 -13.33 2.62 -13.38
N LYS A 57 -13.31 3.56 -14.33
CA LYS A 57 -12.11 4.31 -14.72
C LYS A 57 -11.64 5.20 -13.56
N LYS A 58 -11.37 4.59 -12.40
CA LYS A 58 -10.74 5.28 -11.29
C LYS A 58 -9.30 5.57 -11.70
N VAL A 59 -8.94 6.82 -11.62
CA VAL A 59 -7.56 7.25 -11.82
C VAL A 59 -6.69 6.48 -10.83
N CYS A 60 -5.83 5.61 -11.34
CA CYS A 60 -4.83 4.96 -10.49
C CYS A 60 -3.98 6.05 -9.86
N LEU A 61 -4.05 6.17 -8.54
CA LEU A 61 -3.26 7.15 -7.82
C LEU A 61 -1.78 6.84 -8.02
N THR A 62 -1.03 7.84 -8.41
CA THR A 62 0.42 7.75 -8.44
C THR A 62 0.97 7.69 -7.00
N ARG A 63 2.20 7.19 -6.84
CA ARG A 63 2.90 7.21 -5.55
C ARG A 63 2.92 8.60 -4.94
N SER A 64 3.16 9.61 -5.77
CA SER A 64 3.15 11.03 -5.40
C SER A 64 1.81 11.47 -4.80
N GLU A 65 0.72 11.14 -5.44
CA GLU A 65 -0.63 11.50 -4.96
C GLU A 65 -0.97 10.78 -3.66
N ILE A 66 -0.59 9.51 -3.53
CA ILE A 66 -0.76 8.75 -2.27
C ILE A 66 0.00 9.43 -1.14
N LEU A 67 1.27 9.80 -1.36
CA LEU A 67 2.10 10.45 -0.35
C LEU A 67 1.57 11.83 0.03
N LYS A 68 1.11 12.63 -0.94
CA LYS A 68 0.46 13.92 -0.66
C LYS A 68 -0.80 13.76 0.19
N ARG A 69 -1.61 12.73 -0.07
CA ARG A 69 -2.83 12.46 0.71
C ARG A 69 -2.51 11.95 2.13
N LEU A 70 -1.34 11.36 2.34
CA LEU A 70 -0.87 10.92 3.65
C LEU A 70 -0.31 12.06 4.51
N SER A 71 0.14 13.17 3.92
CA SER A 71 0.75 14.29 4.67
C SER A 71 -0.12 14.81 5.82
N PRO A 72 -1.43 15.09 5.64
CA PRO A 72 -2.28 15.56 6.73
C PRO A 72 -2.42 14.54 7.86
N TYR A 73 -2.51 13.24 7.53
CA TYR A 73 -2.54 12.17 8.53
C TYR A 73 -1.25 12.12 9.34
N ILE A 74 -0.10 12.17 8.64
CA ILE A 74 1.21 12.15 9.29
C ILE A 74 1.37 13.34 10.23
N GLN A 75 0.96 14.53 9.80
CA GLN A 75 1.01 15.73 10.63
C GLN A 75 0.18 15.57 11.91
N ASN A 76 -1.07 15.12 11.77
CA ASN A 76 -1.95 14.87 12.91
C ASN A 76 -1.34 13.85 13.90
N GLU A 77 -0.77 12.77 13.41
CA GLU A 77 -0.13 11.76 14.26
C GLU A 77 1.11 12.32 14.99
N LEU A 78 1.91 13.16 14.33
CA LEU A 78 3.07 13.82 14.94
C LEU A 78 2.63 14.79 16.04
N GLU A 79 1.58 15.56 15.82
CA GLU A 79 0.99 16.46 16.81
C GLU A 79 0.46 15.69 18.04
N ASN A 80 -0.03 14.47 17.83
CA ASN A 80 -0.46 13.55 18.89
C ASN A 80 0.70 12.77 19.55
N GLY A 81 1.96 13.10 19.23
CA GLY A 81 3.14 12.52 19.85
C GLY A 81 3.68 11.25 19.22
N ALA A 82 3.15 10.82 18.07
CA ALA A 82 3.73 9.70 17.31
C ALA A 82 5.10 10.07 16.76
N LYS A 83 5.97 9.08 16.59
CA LYS A 83 7.27 9.28 15.93
C LYS A 83 7.13 9.03 14.42
N LEU A 84 7.68 9.90 13.60
CA LEU A 84 7.64 9.80 12.14
C LEU A 84 8.04 8.41 11.63
N PHE A 85 9.07 7.81 12.22
CA PHE A 85 9.50 6.46 11.86
C PHE A 85 8.43 5.39 12.06
N HIS A 86 7.62 5.47 13.11
CA HIS A 86 6.58 4.48 13.33
C HIS A 86 5.56 4.46 12.19
N ILE A 87 5.40 5.56 11.49
CA ILE A 87 4.53 5.69 10.32
C ILE A 87 5.29 5.30 9.05
N THR A 88 6.45 5.92 8.80
CA THR A 88 7.18 5.75 7.53
C THR A 88 7.69 4.34 7.29
N ARG A 89 7.97 3.56 8.34
CA ARG A 89 8.36 2.15 8.20
C ARG A 89 7.30 1.30 7.47
N HIS A 90 6.03 1.67 7.55
CA HIS A 90 4.94 0.99 6.87
C HIS A 90 4.77 1.41 5.41
N LEU A 91 5.47 2.45 4.97
CA LEU A 91 5.45 2.95 3.60
C LEU A 91 6.53 2.31 2.71
N MET A 92 7.36 1.43 3.25
CA MET A 92 8.52 0.87 2.53
C MET A 92 8.13 0.11 1.26
N GLY A 93 6.97 -0.56 1.26
CA GLY A 93 6.43 -1.22 0.09
C GLY A 93 6.11 -0.27 -1.06
N LEU A 94 5.62 0.94 -0.74
CA LEU A 94 5.29 1.96 -1.73
C LEU A 94 6.52 2.44 -2.51
N PHE A 95 7.71 2.30 -1.93
CA PHE A 95 8.98 2.74 -2.51
C PHE A 95 9.75 1.59 -3.20
N LYS A 96 9.09 0.54 -3.64
CA LYS A 96 9.71 -0.51 -4.46
C LYS A 96 9.60 -0.19 -5.96
N GLY A 97 10.58 -0.66 -6.74
CA GLY A 97 10.48 -0.76 -8.19
C GLY A 97 10.68 0.53 -8.99
N PHE A 98 11.37 1.55 -8.44
CA PHE A 98 11.79 2.72 -9.20
C PHE A 98 13.25 3.08 -8.91
N ASP A 99 13.86 3.87 -9.79
CA ASP A 99 15.24 4.33 -9.64
C ASP A 99 15.38 5.20 -8.39
N GLY A 100 16.42 4.92 -7.58
CA GLY A 100 16.64 5.60 -6.32
C GLY A 100 15.86 5.04 -5.12
N ALA A 101 14.94 4.08 -5.31
CA ALA A 101 14.14 3.47 -4.24
C ALA A 101 14.96 2.97 -3.04
N LYS A 102 16.14 2.41 -3.30
CA LYS A 102 17.04 1.93 -2.24
C LYS A 102 17.55 3.07 -1.37
N ASN A 103 17.96 4.19 -1.98
CA ASN A 103 18.48 5.34 -1.26
C ASN A 103 17.38 6.06 -0.48
N LEU A 104 16.18 6.17 -1.08
CA LEU A 104 15.02 6.75 -0.42
C LEU A 104 14.61 5.95 0.82
N ARG A 105 14.53 4.62 0.71
CA ARG A 105 14.23 3.76 1.87
C ARG A 105 15.29 3.89 2.98
N LYS A 106 16.58 3.97 2.61
CA LYS A 106 17.65 4.25 3.58
C LYS A 106 17.46 5.60 4.28
N SER A 107 17.12 6.64 3.52
CA SER A 107 16.87 7.97 4.07
C SER A 107 15.66 7.97 5.01
N LEU A 108 14.59 7.25 4.68
CA LEU A 108 13.42 7.10 5.55
C LEU A 108 13.73 6.37 6.86
N VAL A 109 14.59 5.35 6.80
CA VAL A 109 15.07 4.63 8.00
C VAL A 109 15.98 5.51 8.86
N SER A 110 16.87 6.31 8.24
CA SER A 110 17.79 7.20 8.96
C SER A 110 17.08 8.36 9.67
N LEU A 111 15.85 8.69 9.31
CA LEU A 111 15.01 9.66 10.03
C LEU A 111 14.70 9.25 11.47
N ASN A 112 15.06 8.04 11.86
CA ASN A 112 14.80 7.49 13.19
C ASN A 112 15.38 8.29 14.36
N ASN A 113 16.45 9.04 14.14
CA ASN A 113 17.25 9.60 15.23
C ASN A 113 17.23 11.12 15.33
N GLU A 114 16.67 11.83 14.31
CA GLU A 114 16.88 13.26 14.23
C GLU A 114 15.65 14.05 13.95
N ILE A 115 14.74 14.41 14.54
CA ILE A 115 13.66 15.39 14.27
C ILE A 115 12.38 14.78 13.69
N ASN A 116 11.41 14.72 14.49
CA ASN A 116 10.01 14.47 14.20
C ASN A 116 9.42 15.65 13.38
N SER A 117 9.68 15.74 12.09
CA SER A 117 9.26 16.87 11.27
C SER A 117 8.56 16.43 10.00
N ILE A 118 7.39 16.99 9.77
CA ILE A 118 6.64 16.83 8.51
C ILE A 118 7.47 17.33 7.30
N ASP A 119 8.26 18.37 7.49
CA ASP A 119 9.12 18.96 6.43
C ASP A 119 10.08 17.93 5.86
N LYS A 120 10.63 17.06 6.70
CA LYS A 120 11.51 15.97 6.23
C LYS A 120 10.75 14.94 5.42
N PHE A 121 9.54 14.59 5.81
CA PHE A 121 8.70 13.70 5.02
C PHE A 121 8.36 14.33 3.66
N GLU A 122 7.96 15.58 3.65
CA GLU A 122 7.66 16.31 2.41
C GLU A 122 8.87 16.48 1.50
N PHE A 123 10.05 16.72 2.05
CA PHE A 123 11.29 16.75 1.30
C PHE A 123 11.57 15.41 0.61
N LEU A 124 11.35 14.30 1.31
CA LEU A 124 11.52 12.97 0.73
C LEU A 124 10.45 12.66 -0.32
N VAL A 125 9.23 13.09 -0.09
CA VAL A 125 8.13 12.99 -1.07
C VAL A 125 8.49 13.74 -2.35
N LYS A 126 9.01 14.95 -2.26
CA LYS A 126 9.47 15.73 -3.43
C LYS A 126 10.53 15.02 -4.25
N LYS A 127 11.43 14.26 -3.60
CA LYS A 127 12.44 13.44 -4.31
C LYS A 127 11.86 12.24 -5.08
N VAL A 128 10.68 11.76 -4.71
CA VAL A 128 9.98 10.67 -5.40
C VAL A 128 9.16 11.20 -6.57
N ILE A 129 8.81 12.49 -6.52
CA ILE A 129 7.97 13.18 -7.51
C ILE A 129 8.81 13.72 -8.68
N ALA A 130 10.08 14.01 -8.45
CA ALA A 130 11.01 14.49 -9.47
C ALA A 130 11.49 13.34 -10.35
#